data_02bcbb8f866636bfbfb40433c2ebea2c
#
_entry.id   02bcbb8f866636bfbfb40433c2ebea2c
#
_cell.length_a   1.000
_cell.length_b   1.000
_cell.length_c   1.000
_cell.angle_alpha   90.00
_cell.angle_beta   90.00
_cell.angle_gamma   90.00
#
_symmetry.space_group_name_H-M   'P 1'
#
loop_
_entity.id
_entity.type
_entity.pdbx_description
1 polymer ?
#
loop_
_entity_poly.entity_id
_entity_poly.type
_entity_poly.pdbx_seq_one_letter_code
_entity_poly.pdbx_strand_id
1 'polypeptide(L)'
;MEALDLVAAGEAALAEGVNVGLVEQPYRVAGRRSPAPAAQLDAAWVAVVSRLRERELRGLPLVVGGRSLGARVACRTAAITEAIAVVCLAFPLQPPRRSGSAPAQSRLPELDAVAVPTLVVQGTRDPFGVPPPGGQRLVVEVPGDHGLKADLPAVSAAVQSWLSEVLARFG
;
A
#
# COMPACT_ATOMS: atom_id res chain seq x y z
N MET A 1 -5.51 -10.46 -13.83
CA MET A 1 -4.25 -11.12 -13.38
C MET A 1 -3.98 -10.57 -11.99
N GLU A 2 -4.14 -11.42 -10.99
CA GLU A 2 -3.91 -11.04 -9.58
C GLU A 2 -2.44 -10.67 -9.36
N ALA A 3 -2.20 -9.64 -8.57
CA ALA A 3 -0.86 -9.25 -8.15
C ALA A 3 -0.44 -10.19 -7.02
N LEU A 4 0.51 -11.08 -7.29
CA LEU A 4 0.93 -12.15 -6.36
C LEU A 4 1.41 -11.60 -5.02
N ASP A 5 2.04 -10.44 -5.02
CA ASP A 5 2.48 -9.72 -3.83
C ASP A 5 1.30 -9.25 -2.94
N LEU A 6 0.19 -8.80 -3.56
CA LEU A 6 -1.03 -8.47 -2.82
C LEU A 6 -1.70 -9.71 -2.23
N VAL A 7 -1.69 -10.83 -2.97
CA VAL A 7 -2.21 -12.11 -2.47
C VAL A 7 -1.39 -12.56 -1.26
N ALA A 8 -0.06 -12.57 -1.39
CA ALA A 8 0.86 -12.96 -0.32
C ALA A 8 0.69 -12.09 0.95
N ALA A 9 0.54 -10.77 0.78
CA ALA A 9 0.28 -9.85 1.89
C ALA A 9 -1.11 -10.09 2.52
N GLY A 10 -2.12 -10.39 1.71
CA GLY A 10 -3.46 -10.73 2.19
C GLY A 10 -3.50 -12.02 2.99
N GLU A 11 -2.82 -13.06 2.51
CA GLU A 11 -2.69 -14.34 3.23
C GLU A 11 -1.94 -14.16 4.56
N ALA A 12 -0.88 -13.34 4.58
CA ALA A 12 -0.17 -13.00 5.81
C ALA A 12 -1.08 -12.28 6.83
N ALA A 13 -1.93 -11.36 6.37
CA ALA A 13 -2.89 -10.67 7.22
C ALA A 13 -3.97 -11.61 7.75
N LEU A 14 -4.50 -12.51 6.91
CA LEU A 14 -5.45 -13.55 7.34
C LEU A 14 -4.87 -14.47 8.43
N ALA A 15 -3.57 -14.82 8.32
CA ALA A 15 -2.89 -15.64 9.32
C ALA A 15 -2.80 -14.94 10.70
N GLU A 16 -2.78 -13.61 10.73
CA GLU A 16 -2.83 -12.79 11.95
C GLU A 16 -4.28 -12.52 12.44
N GLY A 17 -5.28 -13.19 11.86
CA GLY A 17 -6.68 -13.02 12.26
C GLY A 17 -7.34 -11.74 11.73
N VAL A 18 -6.73 -11.06 10.76
CA VAL A 18 -7.28 -9.85 10.14
C VAL A 18 -8.25 -10.22 9.02
N ASN A 19 -9.42 -9.56 8.98
CA ASN A 19 -10.31 -9.66 7.83
C ASN A 19 -9.73 -8.87 6.65
N VAL A 20 -9.65 -9.49 5.48
CA VAL A 20 -9.04 -8.87 4.28
C VAL A 20 -10.09 -8.62 3.21
N GLY A 21 -10.17 -7.36 2.75
CA GLY A 21 -10.94 -6.95 1.59
C GLY A 21 -10.02 -6.52 0.44
N LEU A 22 -10.07 -7.22 -0.69
CA LEU A 22 -9.34 -6.83 -1.89
C LEU A 22 -10.24 -5.96 -2.78
N VAL A 23 -9.80 -4.74 -3.05
CA VAL A 23 -10.55 -3.76 -3.83
C VAL A 23 -9.87 -3.54 -5.18
N GLU A 24 -10.61 -3.73 -6.26
CA GLU A 24 -10.14 -3.41 -7.60
C GLU A 24 -10.45 -1.96 -7.97
N GLN A 25 -9.46 -1.25 -8.49
CA GLN A 25 -9.60 0.15 -8.88
C GLN A 25 -10.61 0.32 -10.02
N PRO A 26 -11.47 1.36 -9.99
CA PRO A 26 -12.58 1.53 -10.95
C PRO A 26 -12.14 1.52 -12.41
N TYR A 27 -10.97 2.05 -12.75
CA TYR A 27 -10.49 2.05 -14.13
C TYR A 27 -10.17 0.64 -14.63
N ARG A 28 -9.74 -0.27 -13.73
CA ARG A 28 -9.51 -1.68 -14.07
C ARG A 28 -10.82 -2.43 -14.27
N VAL A 29 -11.77 -2.22 -13.38
CA VAL A 29 -13.14 -2.78 -13.53
C VAL A 29 -13.75 -2.35 -14.86
N ALA A 30 -13.51 -1.09 -15.30
CA ALA A 30 -13.92 -0.59 -16.60
C ALA A 30 -13.04 -1.05 -17.78
N GLY A 31 -12.11 -1.98 -17.58
CA GLY A 31 -11.21 -2.51 -18.62
C GLY A 31 -10.18 -1.50 -19.16
N ARG A 32 -9.99 -0.36 -18.49
CA ARG A 32 -9.04 0.68 -18.93
C ARG A 32 -7.62 0.33 -18.51
N ARG A 33 -6.66 0.58 -19.40
CA ARG A 33 -5.22 0.37 -19.12
C ARG A 33 -4.60 1.53 -18.35
N SER A 34 -5.07 2.75 -18.58
CA SER A 34 -4.55 3.96 -17.94
C SER A 34 -5.35 4.30 -16.70
N PRO A 35 -4.67 4.63 -15.59
CA PRO A 35 -5.34 5.03 -14.36
C PRO A 35 -6.08 6.37 -14.54
N ALA A 36 -7.12 6.54 -13.76
CA ALA A 36 -7.82 7.82 -13.62
C ALA A 36 -6.93 8.85 -12.87
N PRO A 37 -7.24 10.15 -12.94
CA PRO A 37 -6.61 11.17 -12.11
C PRO A 37 -6.64 10.82 -10.61
N ALA A 38 -5.61 11.25 -9.87
CA ALA A 38 -5.44 10.88 -8.46
C ALA A 38 -6.70 11.17 -7.62
N ALA A 39 -7.28 12.35 -7.76
CA ALA A 39 -8.49 12.72 -7.01
C ALA A 39 -9.67 11.78 -7.24
N GLN A 40 -9.84 11.25 -8.46
CA GLN A 40 -10.90 10.28 -8.76
C GLN A 40 -10.62 8.91 -8.13
N LEU A 41 -9.36 8.48 -8.11
CA LEU A 41 -8.96 7.23 -7.47
C LEU A 41 -9.16 7.32 -5.95
N ASP A 42 -8.76 8.44 -5.36
CA ASP A 42 -8.90 8.69 -3.93
C ASP A 42 -10.38 8.74 -3.52
N ALA A 43 -11.23 9.46 -4.26
CA ALA A 43 -12.66 9.53 -4.01
C ALA A 43 -13.33 8.16 -4.11
N ALA A 44 -13.00 7.37 -5.13
CA ALA A 44 -13.53 6.03 -5.31
C ALA A 44 -13.11 5.08 -4.17
N TRP A 45 -11.84 5.16 -3.76
CA TRP A 45 -11.34 4.38 -2.64
C TRP A 45 -12.05 4.73 -1.34
N VAL A 46 -12.16 6.03 -1.01
CA VAL A 46 -12.87 6.50 0.19
C VAL A 46 -14.33 6.03 0.20
N ALA A 47 -15.03 6.10 -0.93
CA ALA A 47 -16.41 5.62 -1.03
C ALA A 47 -16.54 4.12 -0.74
N VAL A 48 -15.62 3.29 -1.29
CA VAL A 48 -15.61 1.85 -1.02
C VAL A 48 -15.32 1.56 0.46
N VAL A 49 -14.28 2.20 1.04
CA VAL A 49 -13.93 2.02 2.44
C VAL A 49 -15.06 2.44 3.36
N SER A 50 -15.70 3.59 3.10
CA SER A 50 -16.86 4.04 3.89
C SER A 50 -17.99 3.01 3.85
N ARG A 51 -18.26 2.46 2.68
CA ARG A 51 -19.29 1.44 2.52
C ARG A 51 -18.98 0.16 3.28
N LEU A 52 -17.72 -0.30 3.25
CA LEU A 52 -17.28 -1.47 4.01
C LEU A 52 -17.37 -1.22 5.52
N ARG A 53 -16.98 -0.03 6.00
CA ARG A 53 -17.07 0.34 7.42
C ARG A 53 -18.51 0.43 7.95
N GLU A 54 -19.47 0.78 7.11
CA GLU A 54 -20.90 0.78 7.47
C GLU A 54 -21.44 -0.63 7.68
N ARG A 55 -20.85 -1.63 7.07
CA ARG A 55 -21.36 -3.01 7.00
C ARG A 55 -20.36 -4.04 7.50
N GLU A 56 -19.54 -4.58 6.60
CA GLU A 56 -18.69 -5.74 6.81
C GLU A 56 -17.56 -5.50 7.84
N LEU A 57 -17.09 -4.25 7.93
CA LEU A 57 -16.00 -3.85 8.82
C LEU A 57 -16.48 -2.94 9.97
N ARG A 58 -17.77 -2.95 10.28
CA ARG A 58 -18.33 -2.09 11.32
C ARG A 58 -17.67 -2.33 12.68
N GLY A 59 -17.14 -1.25 13.27
CA GLY A 59 -16.51 -1.28 14.61
C GLY A 59 -15.12 -1.91 14.65
N LEU A 60 -14.57 -2.35 13.49
CA LEU A 60 -13.23 -2.91 13.44
C LEU A 60 -12.19 -1.82 13.20
N PRO A 61 -10.99 -1.92 13.82
CA PRO A 61 -9.85 -1.11 13.44
C PRO A 61 -9.49 -1.35 11.97
N LEU A 62 -9.15 -0.27 11.23
CA LEU A 62 -8.90 -0.35 9.80
C LEU A 62 -7.41 -0.18 9.49
N VAL A 63 -6.82 -1.17 8.85
CA VAL A 63 -5.54 -1.05 8.16
C VAL A 63 -5.81 -0.89 6.66
N VAL A 64 -5.27 0.14 6.04
CA VAL A 64 -5.37 0.32 4.59
C VAL A 64 -4.04 -0.03 3.93
N GLY A 65 -4.09 -0.42 2.67
CA GLY A 65 -2.86 -0.74 1.97
C GLY A 65 -3.05 -0.84 0.47
N GLY A 66 -1.96 -1.09 -0.21
CA GLY A 66 -2.00 -1.31 -1.64
C GLY A 66 -0.64 -1.46 -2.27
N ARG A 67 -0.64 -1.79 -3.56
CA ARG A 67 0.54 -1.95 -4.37
C ARG A 67 0.71 -0.78 -5.34
N SER A 68 1.94 -0.26 -5.45
CA SER A 68 2.28 0.77 -6.44
C SER A 68 1.33 1.98 -6.37
N LEU A 69 0.51 2.19 -7.37
CA LEU A 69 -0.51 3.25 -7.38
C LEU A 69 -1.50 3.11 -6.20
N GLY A 70 -1.88 1.88 -5.84
CA GLY A 70 -2.73 1.61 -4.68
C GLY A 70 -2.09 2.03 -3.36
N ALA A 71 -0.78 1.84 -3.20
CA ALA A 71 -0.04 2.32 -2.04
C ALA A 71 -0.13 3.85 -1.89
N ARG A 72 0.00 4.58 -3.00
CA ARG A 72 -0.17 6.04 -3.01
C ARG A 72 -1.58 6.47 -2.61
N VAL A 73 -2.60 5.78 -3.13
CA VAL A 73 -4.01 6.05 -2.74
C VAL A 73 -4.17 5.82 -1.24
N ALA A 74 -3.69 4.69 -0.71
CA ALA A 74 -3.75 4.38 0.72
C ALA A 74 -3.09 5.49 1.57
N CYS A 75 -1.89 5.95 1.19
CA CYS A 75 -1.20 7.03 1.89
C CYS A 75 -2.01 8.34 1.89
N ARG A 76 -2.47 8.80 0.72
CA ARG A 76 -3.19 10.07 0.60
C ARG A 76 -4.54 10.08 1.32
N THR A 77 -5.15 8.91 1.48
CA THR A 77 -6.48 8.76 2.06
C THR A 77 -6.49 8.21 3.50
N ALA A 78 -5.32 7.89 4.06
CA ALA A 78 -5.21 7.28 5.38
C ALA A 78 -5.96 8.07 6.47
N ALA A 79 -5.79 9.40 6.50
CA ALA A 79 -6.45 10.26 7.46
C ALA A 79 -7.99 10.29 7.29
N ILE A 80 -8.48 10.45 6.04
CA ILE A 80 -9.92 10.54 5.78
C ILE A 80 -10.64 9.19 5.97
N THR A 81 -9.94 8.07 5.80
CA THR A 81 -10.47 6.74 6.08
C THR A 81 -10.33 6.33 7.54
N GLU A 82 -9.72 7.18 8.37
CA GLU A 82 -9.44 6.92 9.80
C GLU A 82 -8.66 5.61 9.97
N ALA A 83 -7.72 5.35 9.06
CA ALA A 83 -6.87 4.17 9.15
C ALA A 83 -5.94 4.26 10.35
N ILE A 84 -5.80 3.15 11.07
CA ILE A 84 -4.86 3.04 12.21
C ILE A 84 -3.44 2.70 11.76
N ALA A 85 -3.28 2.19 10.53
CA ALA A 85 -1.99 1.83 9.95
C ALA A 85 -2.08 1.72 8.43
N VAL A 86 -0.92 1.78 7.74
CA VAL A 86 -0.82 1.70 6.28
C VAL A 86 0.21 0.67 5.84
N VAL A 87 -0.13 -0.18 4.85
CA VAL A 87 0.80 -1.12 4.21
C VAL A 87 1.02 -0.72 2.74
N CYS A 88 2.26 -0.44 2.38
CA CYS A 88 2.68 -0.09 1.03
C CYS A 88 3.53 -1.22 0.43
N LEU A 89 3.08 -1.80 -0.66
CA LEU A 89 3.88 -2.74 -1.46
C LEU A 89 4.39 -2.01 -2.70
N ALA A 90 5.72 -2.01 -2.89
CA ALA A 90 6.39 -1.35 -4.01
C ALA A 90 5.92 0.11 -4.19
N PHE A 91 6.14 0.96 -3.20
CA PHE A 91 5.76 2.37 -3.29
C PHE A 91 6.59 3.07 -4.37
N PRO A 92 5.96 3.67 -5.40
CA PRO A 92 6.69 4.25 -6.53
C PRO A 92 7.22 5.65 -6.17
N LEU A 93 8.36 5.71 -5.46
CA LEU A 93 8.94 6.95 -4.92
C LEU A 93 9.18 8.01 -5.99
N GLN A 94 9.77 7.62 -7.12
CA GLN A 94 10.02 8.51 -8.24
C GLN A 94 9.73 7.78 -9.56
N PRO A 95 9.11 8.43 -10.55
CA PRO A 95 9.05 7.84 -11.89
C PRO A 95 10.46 7.59 -12.43
N PRO A 96 10.68 6.46 -13.15
CA PRO A 96 11.97 6.21 -13.78
C PRO A 96 12.38 7.38 -14.69
N ARG A 97 13.65 7.77 -14.64
CA ARG A 97 14.19 8.84 -15.50
C ARG A 97 14.09 8.44 -16.96
N ARG A 98 13.47 9.28 -17.77
CA ARG A 98 13.59 9.22 -19.22
C ARG A 98 14.83 10.02 -19.62
N SER A 99 15.62 9.50 -20.56
CA SER A 99 16.78 10.21 -21.09
C SER A 99 16.38 11.61 -21.56
N GLY A 100 17.11 12.66 -21.13
CA GLY A 100 16.85 14.06 -21.50
C GLY A 100 15.71 14.75 -20.76
N SER A 101 15.03 14.11 -19.82
CA SER A 101 13.96 14.74 -19.04
C SER A 101 14.47 15.34 -17.73
N ALA A 102 13.84 16.43 -17.28
CA ALA A 102 14.03 16.95 -15.93
C ALA A 102 13.72 15.87 -14.88
N PRO A 103 14.36 15.92 -13.67
CA PRO A 103 14.04 14.99 -12.59
C PRO A 103 12.54 15.02 -12.29
N ALA A 104 11.92 13.84 -12.29
CA ALA A 104 10.52 13.74 -11.89
C ALA A 104 10.38 14.08 -10.40
N GLN A 105 9.27 14.72 -10.05
CA GLN A 105 8.99 15.09 -8.67
C GLN A 105 8.88 13.84 -7.78
N SER A 106 9.57 13.85 -6.64
CA SER A 106 9.47 12.80 -5.63
C SER A 106 8.07 12.75 -5.04
N ARG A 107 7.61 11.54 -4.76
CA ARG A 107 6.35 11.26 -4.06
C ARG A 107 6.54 11.02 -2.56
N LEU A 108 7.74 11.27 -2.06
CA LEU A 108 8.05 11.17 -0.64
C LEU A 108 7.08 11.98 0.24
N PRO A 109 6.62 13.18 -0.14
CA PRO A 109 5.64 13.92 0.63
C PRO A 109 4.32 13.16 0.87
N GLU A 110 3.92 12.24 -0.01
CA GLU A 110 2.72 11.40 0.22
C GLU A 110 2.93 10.42 1.38
N LEU A 111 4.15 9.87 1.53
CA LEU A 111 4.52 9.02 2.66
C LEU A 111 4.74 9.83 3.94
N ASP A 112 5.35 11.02 3.84
CA ASP A 112 5.66 11.87 5.00
C ASP A 112 4.39 12.46 5.63
N ALA A 113 3.31 12.58 4.85
CA ALA A 113 2.01 13.03 5.34
C ALA A 113 1.24 11.98 6.14
N VAL A 114 1.67 10.71 6.13
CA VAL A 114 1.00 9.64 6.89
C VAL A 114 1.40 9.72 8.35
N ALA A 115 0.42 9.97 9.22
CA ALA A 115 0.64 10.17 10.66
C ALA A 115 0.53 8.87 11.51
N VAL A 116 0.22 7.74 10.86
CA VAL A 116 0.04 6.44 11.52
C VAL A 116 1.18 5.48 11.16
N PRO A 117 1.38 4.38 11.92
CA PRO A 117 2.36 3.36 11.59
C PRO A 117 2.25 2.92 10.13
N THR A 118 3.37 2.92 9.42
CA THR A 118 3.41 2.62 8.00
C THR A 118 4.51 1.60 7.71
N LEU A 119 4.14 0.51 7.04
CA LEU A 119 5.09 -0.43 6.46
C LEU A 119 5.25 -0.14 4.97
N VAL A 120 6.49 -0.09 4.51
CA VAL A 120 6.83 -0.12 3.08
C VAL A 120 7.66 -1.36 2.81
N VAL A 121 7.13 -2.30 2.01
CA VAL A 121 7.91 -3.42 1.48
C VAL A 121 8.35 -3.06 0.07
N GLN A 122 9.66 -2.99 -0.16
CA GLN A 122 10.24 -2.46 -1.40
C GLN A 122 11.26 -3.44 -1.99
N GLY A 123 11.24 -3.58 -3.30
CA GLY A 123 12.26 -4.37 -4.00
C GLY A 123 13.62 -3.65 -4.02
N THR A 124 14.71 -4.36 -3.70
CA THR A 124 16.08 -3.80 -3.69
C THR A 124 16.52 -3.23 -5.03
N ARG A 125 15.88 -3.65 -6.14
CA ARG A 125 16.15 -3.19 -7.52
C ARG A 125 14.95 -2.50 -8.14
N ASP A 126 14.08 -1.92 -7.30
CA ASP A 126 12.92 -1.20 -7.81
C ASP A 126 13.36 0.07 -8.56
N PRO A 127 13.05 0.21 -9.87
CA PRO A 127 13.44 1.38 -10.65
C PRO A 127 12.76 2.69 -10.18
N PHE A 128 11.72 2.60 -9.36
CA PHE A 128 11.08 3.75 -8.74
C PHE A 128 11.78 4.23 -7.45
N GLY A 129 12.85 3.53 -7.04
CA GLY A 129 13.65 3.85 -5.85
C GLY A 129 13.10 3.26 -4.56
N VAL A 130 13.94 3.29 -3.52
CA VAL A 130 13.60 2.84 -2.17
C VAL A 130 13.36 4.08 -1.31
N PRO A 131 12.17 4.23 -0.67
CA PRO A 131 11.94 5.33 0.25
C PRO A 131 12.85 5.23 1.49
N PRO A 132 13.32 6.36 2.05
CA PRO A 132 14.04 6.32 3.31
C PRO A 132 13.09 5.95 4.46
N PRO A 133 13.57 5.29 5.52
CA PRO A 133 12.82 5.17 6.76
C PRO A 133 12.60 6.56 7.38
N GLY A 134 11.60 6.70 8.25
CA GLY A 134 11.38 7.98 8.94
C GLY A 134 10.02 8.08 9.60
N GLY A 135 9.92 8.88 10.65
CA GLY A 135 8.70 9.02 11.43
C GLY A 135 8.20 7.66 11.95
N GLN A 136 6.98 7.31 11.62
CA GLN A 136 6.39 5.99 11.92
C GLN A 136 6.51 5.00 10.75
N ARG A 137 7.39 5.26 9.79
CA ARG A 137 7.59 4.45 8.58
C ARG A 137 8.75 3.46 8.76
N LEU A 138 8.41 2.18 8.74
CA LEU A 138 9.35 1.08 8.58
C LEU A 138 9.48 0.76 7.09
N VAL A 139 10.72 0.62 6.60
CA VAL A 139 11.00 0.18 5.23
C VAL A 139 11.71 -1.16 5.30
N VAL A 140 11.13 -2.17 4.67
CA VAL A 140 11.70 -3.51 4.55
C VAL A 140 12.05 -3.76 3.09
N GLU A 141 13.33 -3.91 2.82
CA GLU A 141 13.81 -4.25 1.48
C GLU A 141 13.80 -5.76 1.29
N VAL A 142 13.23 -6.20 0.17
CA VAL A 142 13.20 -7.61 -0.22
C VAL A 142 13.86 -7.80 -1.59
N PRO A 143 14.40 -8.99 -1.90
CA PRO A 143 14.95 -9.26 -3.22
C PRO A 143 13.93 -9.01 -4.32
N GLY A 144 14.33 -8.32 -5.39
CA GLY A 144 13.47 -8.14 -6.56
C GLY A 144 13.35 -6.70 -7.04
N ASP A 145 12.43 -6.54 -7.97
CA ASP A 145 12.08 -5.27 -8.62
C ASP A 145 10.71 -4.75 -8.13
N HIS A 146 10.12 -3.82 -8.88
CA HIS A 146 8.79 -3.26 -8.62
C HIS A 146 7.66 -4.30 -8.55
N GLY A 147 7.89 -5.51 -9.04
CA GLY A 147 6.91 -6.59 -9.05
C GLY A 147 6.83 -7.38 -7.75
N LEU A 148 7.83 -7.29 -6.88
CA LEU A 148 7.99 -8.04 -5.62
C LEU A 148 7.80 -9.56 -5.75
N LYS A 149 8.07 -10.11 -6.96
CA LYS A 149 7.79 -11.51 -7.27
C LYS A 149 8.96 -12.46 -6.98
N ALA A 150 10.15 -11.89 -6.72
CA ALA A 150 11.35 -12.69 -6.57
C ALA A 150 11.38 -13.45 -5.23
N ASP A 151 10.72 -12.91 -4.19
CA ASP A 151 10.68 -13.53 -2.87
C ASP A 151 9.36 -13.18 -2.16
N LEU A 152 8.28 -13.87 -2.55
CA LEU A 152 6.96 -13.71 -1.92
C LEU A 152 6.96 -14.12 -0.43
N PRO A 153 7.68 -15.17 0.00
CA PRO A 153 7.83 -15.47 1.42
C PRO A 153 8.40 -14.31 2.23
N ALA A 154 9.41 -13.57 1.73
CA ALA A 154 9.93 -12.40 2.42
C ALA A 154 8.91 -11.26 2.50
N VAL A 155 8.08 -11.06 1.46
CA VAL A 155 6.97 -10.10 1.50
C VAL A 155 5.96 -10.49 2.58
N SER A 156 5.53 -11.76 2.62
CA SER A 156 4.59 -12.28 3.63
C SER A 156 5.14 -12.11 5.05
N ALA A 157 6.39 -12.50 5.28
CA ALA A 157 7.04 -12.40 6.58
C ALA A 157 7.14 -10.94 7.07
N ALA A 158 7.49 -10.00 6.20
CA ALA A 158 7.53 -8.58 6.53
C ALA A 158 6.15 -8.03 6.93
N VAL A 159 5.11 -8.38 6.19
CA VAL A 159 3.73 -7.95 6.49
C VAL A 159 3.24 -8.60 7.77
N GLN A 160 3.45 -9.89 7.96
CA GLN A 160 3.01 -10.63 9.14
C GLN A 160 3.65 -10.09 10.42
N SER A 161 4.99 -10.02 10.45
CA SER A 161 5.71 -9.52 11.63
C SER A 161 5.27 -8.11 12.02
N TRP A 162 5.14 -7.21 11.03
CA TRP A 162 4.74 -5.85 11.30
C TRP A 162 3.27 -5.73 11.74
N LEU A 163 2.36 -6.52 11.16
CA LEU A 163 0.95 -6.55 11.60
C LEU A 163 0.82 -7.03 13.04
N SER A 164 1.53 -8.10 13.44
CA SER A 164 1.55 -8.58 14.82
C SER A 164 1.93 -7.46 15.80
N GLU A 165 2.97 -6.66 15.47
CA GLU A 165 3.40 -5.54 16.31
C GLU A 165 2.36 -4.41 16.37
N VAL A 166 1.69 -4.11 15.26
CA VAL A 166 0.65 -3.08 15.20
C VAL A 166 -0.58 -3.53 15.98
N LEU A 167 -1.05 -4.76 15.75
CA LEU A 167 -2.26 -5.29 16.38
C LEU A 167 -2.12 -5.41 17.90
N ALA A 168 -0.92 -5.74 18.40
CA ALA A 168 -0.64 -5.79 19.84
C ALA A 168 -0.88 -4.46 20.58
N ARG A 169 -1.02 -3.34 19.85
CA ARG A 169 -1.33 -2.01 20.44
C ARG A 169 -2.83 -1.75 20.59
N PHE A 170 -3.66 -2.62 20.01
CA PHE A 170 -5.13 -2.49 19.99
C PHE A 170 -5.87 -3.67 20.63
N GLY A 171 -5.13 -4.65 21.18
CA GLY A 171 -5.62 -5.85 21.89
C GLY A 171 -5.44 -5.71 23.42
#